data_4d55acf5598b278ac549cad5e0118f53
#
_entry.id   4d55acf5598b278ac549cad5e0118f53
#
_cell.length_a   1.000
_cell.length_b   1.000
_cell.length_c   1.000
_cell.angle_alpha   90.00
_cell.angle_beta   90.00
_cell.angle_gamma   90.00
#
_symmetry.space_group_name_H-M   'P 1'
#
loop_
_entity.id
_entity.type
_entity.pdbx_description
1 polymer ?
#
loop_
_entity_poly.entity_id
_entity_poly.type
_entity_poly.pdbx_seq_one_letter_code
_entity_poly.pdbx_strand_id
1 'polypeptide(L)'
;MLAVLWCACCLTACQGNCDDEEEYDAKPVIYLYPESKTDVTVKLDYAGELTCTYPVYQDGWDVTASPDGTLTDADGQTYNYLYWEGKGGADYDFSSGYCVAGSDTASFLEDALSKLGLTRREANEFIVYWLPLMQDNPYNLIAFQSDVYTQNAQLLIDPAPDTLLRVFMAWKPVDEAVEIPAQSLSAPERNGFTVVEWGGCRVR
;
A
#
# COMPACT_ATOMS: atom_id res chain seq x y z
N MET A 1 -51.23 -49.33 -13.14
CA MET A 1 -50.07 -48.89 -13.89
C MET A 1 -49.73 -47.46 -13.42
N LEU A 2 -48.79 -47.33 -12.49
CA LEU A 2 -48.31 -46.02 -12.00
C LEU A 2 -47.06 -45.66 -12.80
N ALA A 3 -47.08 -44.57 -13.49
CA ALA A 3 -45.91 -43.99 -14.17
C ALA A 3 -45.17 -43.10 -13.19
N VAL A 4 -43.93 -43.47 -12.86
CA VAL A 4 -43.03 -42.68 -12.04
C VAL A 4 -42.27 -41.75 -12.99
N LEU A 5 -42.50 -40.43 -12.86
CA LEU A 5 -41.79 -39.39 -13.57
C LEU A 5 -40.48 -39.09 -12.82
N TRP A 6 -39.33 -39.39 -13.41
CA TRP A 6 -38.02 -39.03 -12.90
C TRP A 6 -37.70 -37.58 -13.38
N CYS A 7 -37.68 -36.68 -12.42
CA CYS A 7 -37.26 -35.31 -12.64
C CYS A 7 -35.74 -35.27 -12.48
N ALA A 8 -35.01 -35.18 -13.60
CA ALA A 8 -33.58 -34.96 -13.60
C ALA A 8 -33.28 -33.48 -13.32
N CYS A 9 -32.91 -33.15 -12.07
CA CYS A 9 -32.36 -31.87 -11.75
C CYS A 9 -30.95 -31.75 -12.34
N CYS A 10 -30.81 -31.00 -13.44
CA CYS A 10 -29.51 -30.50 -13.92
C CYS A 10 -28.97 -29.51 -12.90
N LEU A 11 -28.00 -29.93 -12.10
CA LEU A 11 -27.13 -29.04 -11.35
C LEU A 11 -26.17 -28.41 -12.36
N THR A 12 -26.54 -27.25 -12.86
CA THR A 12 -25.60 -26.34 -13.53
C THR A 12 -24.67 -25.82 -12.44
N ALA A 13 -23.49 -26.41 -12.33
CA ALA A 13 -22.40 -25.82 -11.57
C ALA A 13 -22.03 -24.50 -12.26
N CYS A 14 -22.37 -23.40 -11.63
CA CYS A 14 -21.74 -22.12 -11.97
C CYS A 14 -20.25 -22.26 -11.63
N GLN A 15 -19.42 -22.58 -12.62
CA GLN A 15 -18.01 -22.27 -12.59
C GLN A 15 -17.92 -20.73 -12.61
N GLY A 16 -17.85 -20.13 -11.44
CA GLY A 16 -17.38 -18.77 -11.30
C GLY A 16 -15.94 -18.77 -11.81
N ASN A 17 -15.69 -18.09 -12.92
CA ASN A 17 -14.35 -17.71 -13.31
C ASN A 17 -13.80 -16.84 -12.17
N CYS A 18 -12.89 -17.40 -11.39
CA CYS A 18 -11.99 -16.68 -10.49
C CYS A 18 -10.73 -16.33 -11.28
N ASP A 19 -10.89 -15.59 -12.37
CA ASP A 19 -9.75 -15.21 -13.20
C ASP A 19 -9.98 -13.78 -13.66
N ASP A 20 -9.52 -12.87 -12.83
CA ASP A 20 -9.00 -11.53 -13.13
C ASP A 20 -8.90 -10.77 -11.82
N GLU A 21 -8.06 -11.25 -10.89
CA GLU A 21 -7.59 -10.40 -9.81
C GLU A 21 -6.62 -9.39 -10.44
N GLU A 22 -7.16 -8.22 -10.77
CA GLU A 22 -6.38 -7.09 -11.25
C GLU A 22 -5.38 -6.67 -10.16
N GLU A 23 -4.19 -6.26 -10.56
CA GLU A 23 -3.20 -5.71 -9.63
C GLU A 23 -3.67 -4.34 -9.15
N TYR A 24 -3.67 -4.16 -7.82
CA TYR A 24 -4.06 -2.91 -7.17
C TYR A 24 -2.91 -2.36 -6.36
N ASP A 25 -2.63 -1.08 -6.54
CA ASP A 25 -1.87 -0.32 -5.56
C ASP A 25 -2.77 -0.14 -4.34
N ALA A 26 -2.51 -0.99 -3.33
CA ALA A 26 -3.39 -1.13 -2.18
C ALA A 26 -2.83 -0.40 -0.96
N LYS A 27 -3.75 0.26 -0.25
CA LYS A 27 -3.46 0.92 1.03
C LYS A 27 -2.38 2.02 1.00
N PRO A 28 -2.13 2.79 -0.06
CA PRO A 28 -1.30 3.96 0.11
C PRO A 28 -1.98 4.95 1.08
N VAL A 29 -1.25 5.31 2.13
CA VAL A 29 -1.65 6.31 3.13
C VAL A 29 -0.59 7.38 3.22
N ILE A 30 -1.00 8.65 3.34
CA ILE A 30 -0.13 9.82 3.32
C ILE A 30 -0.29 10.55 4.65
N TYR A 31 0.78 10.57 5.44
CA TYR A 31 0.88 11.34 6.69
C TYR A 31 1.57 12.67 6.43
N LEU A 32 1.10 13.72 7.08
CA LEU A 32 1.65 15.06 7.00
C LEU A 32 2.09 15.51 8.40
N TYR A 33 3.38 15.78 8.58
CA TYR A 33 3.97 16.19 9.85
C TYR A 33 4.68 17.54 9.71
N PRO A 34 3.95 18.68 9.68
CA PRO A 34 4.58 20.00 9.65
C PRO A 34 5.15 20.38 11.03
N GLU A 35 6.10 21.30 11.07
CA GLU A 35 6.64 21.81 12.34
C GLU A 35 5.63 22.68 13.13
N SER A 36 4.66 23.26 12.45
CA SER A 36 3.55 24.02 13.02
C SER A 36 2.27 23.73 12.24
N LYS A 37 1.13 24.11 12.81
CA LYS A 37 -0.16 23.95 12.14
C LYS A 37 -0.14 24.65 10.78
N THR A 38 -0.34 23.90 9.70
CA THR A 38 -0.13 24.32 8.31
C THR A 38 -1.27 23.86 7.43
N ASP A 39 -1.78 24.74 6.58
CA ASP A 39 -2.71 24.36 5.53
C ASP A 39 -1.91 23.72 4.39
N VAL A 40 -2.33 22.52 3.96
CA VAL A 40 -1.63 21.70 2.97
C VAL A 40 -2.60 21.23 1.91
N THR A 41 -2.23 21.45 0.66
CA THR A 41 -2.89 20.82 -0.51
C THR A 41 -2.07 19.63 -0.97
N VAL A 42 -2.71 18.46 -1.13
CA VAL A 42 -2.08 17.26 -1.68
C VAL A 42 -2.81 16.85 -2.94
N LYS A 43 -2.09 16.78 -4.07
CA LYS A 43 -2.60 16.24 -5.33
C LYS A 43 -1.84 14.99 -5.71
N LEU A 44 -2.55 14.04 -6.29
CA LEU A 44 -2.01 12.78 -6.78
C LEU A 44 -2.18 12.73 -8.30
N ASP A 45 -1.06 12.65 -9.02
CA ASP A 45 -1.01 12.33 -10.45
C ASP A 45 -0.67 10.84 -10.57
N TYR A 46 -1.71 10.04 -10.79
CA TYR A 46 -1.61 8.59 -10.83
C TYR A 46 -1.82 8.08 -12.26
N ALA A 47 -0.88 7.26 -12.74
CA ALA A 47 -0.93 6.67 -14.08
C ALA A 47 -1.90 5.47 -14.16
N GLY A 48 -3.08 5.60 -13.53
CA GLY A 48 -4.11 4.58 -13.44
C GLY A 48 -5.47 5.18 -13.09
N GLU A 49 -6.35 4.35 -12.58
CA GLU A 49 -7.69 4.74 -12.12
C GLU A 49 -7.76 4.66 -10.59
N LEU A 50 -8.13 5.75 -9.92
CA LEU A 50 -8.40 5.73 -8.48
C LEU A 50 -9.70 4.97 -8.21
N THR A 51 -9.63 3.95 -7.37
CA THR A 51 -10.77 3.10 -7.04
C THR A 51 -11.38 3.43 -5.68
N CYS A 52 -10.56 3.94 -4.74
CA CYS A 52 -11.02 4.34 -3.42
C CYS A 52 -10.16 5.47 -2.87
N THR A 53 -10.78 6.44 -2.19
CA THR A 53 -10.08 7.52 -1.49
C THR A 53 -10.78 7.87 -0.19
N TYR A 54 -10.01 8.23 0.85
CA TYR A 54 -10.58 8.74 2.10
C TYR A 54 -9.61 9.73 2.79
N PRO A 55 -10.05 11.00 3.08
CA PRO A 55 -11.31 11.60 2.62
C PRO A 55 -11.51 11.52 1.11
N VAL A 56 -12.72 11.84 0.64
CA VAL A 56 -13.02 11.83 -0.80
C VAL A 56 -12.08 12.76 -1.55
N TYR A 57 -11.39 12.21 -2.54
CA TYR A 57 -10.55 12.97 -3.47
C TYR A 57 -11.42 13.62 -4.55
N GLN A 58 -11.24 14.92 -4.74
CA GLN A 58 -11.88 15.66 -5.84
C GLN A 58 -10.80 16.07 -6.86
N ASP A 59 -10.26 17.28 -6.69
CA ASP A 59 -9.11 17.81 -7.44
C ASP A 59 -7.83 17.86 -6.57
N GLY A 60 -7.84 17.14 -5.47
CA GLY A 60 -6.85 17.12 -4.41
C GLY A 60 -7.51 16.97 -3.04
N TRP A 61 -6.69 16.94 -2.01
CA TRP A 61 -7.10 17.09 -0.61
C TRP A 61 -6.58 18.44 -0.10
N ASP A 62 -7.46 19.23 0.46
CA ASP A 62 -7.12 20.46 1.19
C ASP A 62 -7.37 20.21 2.67
N VAL A 63 -6.33 20.21 3.48
CA VAL A 63 -6.40 19.94 4.93
C VAL A 63 -5.49 20.85 5.71
N THR A 64 -5.85 21.11 6.97
CA THR A 64 -4.94 21.70 7.94
C THR A 64 -4.24 20.59 8.69
N ALA A 65 -2.91 20.43 8.50
CA ALA A 65 -2.09 19.46 9.19
C ALA A 65 -1.51 20.03 10.50
N SER A 66 -1.50 19.21 11.55
CA SER A 66 -0.88 19.54 12.84
C SER A 66 0.44 18.77 13.01
N PRO A 67 1.38 19.24 13.86
CA PRO A 67 2.66 18.56 14.07
C PRO A 67 2.57 17.11 14.55
N ASP A 68 1.47 16.73 15.20
CA ASP A 68 1.18 15.36 15.65
C ASP A 68 0.66 14.44 14.53
N GLY A 69 0.49 14.99 13.32
CA GLY A 69 -0.05 14.29 12.15
C GLY A 69 -1.56 14.29 12.03
N THR A 70 -2.28 14.97 12.95
CA THR A 70 -3.74 15.13 12.82
C THR A 70 -4.05 16.06 11.65
N LEU A 71 -4.88 15.60 10.73
CA LEU A 71 -5.38 16.37 9.58
C LEU A 71 -6.81 16.81 9.89
N THR A 72 -7.16 18.05 9.53
CA THR A 72 -8.52 18.58 9.69
C THR A 72 -8.98 19.17 8.36
N ASP A 73 -10.16 18.75 7.88
CA ASP A 73 -10.76 19.33 6.68
C ASP A 73 -11.54 20.63 6.96
N ALA A 74 -12.12 21.20 5.90
CA ALA A 74 -12.89 22.46 6.00
C ALA A 74 -14.17 22.33 6.86
N ASP A 75 -14.70 21.13 7.01
CA ASP A 75 -15.89 20.83 7.82
C ASP A 75 -15.52 20.53 9.29
N GLY A 76 -14.23 20.52 9.62
CA GLY A 76 -13.71 20.24 10.96
C GLY A 76 -13.63 18.76 11.31
N GLN A 77 -13.76 17.85 10.32
CA GLN A 77 -13.52 16.42 10.51
C GLN A 77 -12.03 16.16 10.62
N THR A 78 -11.65 15.17 11.42
CA THR A 78 -10.24 14.84 11.64
C THR A 78 -9.87 13.48 11.09
N TYR A 79 -8.64 13.39 10.56
CA TYR A 79 -8.09 12.17 9.95
C TYR A 79 -6.65 11.97 10.44
N ASN A 80 -6.20 10.70 10.45
CA ASN A 80 -4.81 10.36 10.77
C ASN A 80 -3.89 10.43 9.53
N TYR A 81 -4.47 10.27 8.34
CA TYR A 81 -3.78 10.27 7.04
C TYR A 81 -4.79 10.46 5.92
N LEU A 82 -4.30 10.76 4.73
CA LEU A 82 -5.04 10.66 3.47
C LEU A 82 -4.82 9.25 2.91
N TYR A 83 -5.87 8.66 2.35
CA TYR A 83 -5.84 7.29 1.84
C TYR A 83 -6.33 7.22 0.41
N TRP A 84 -5.69 6.35 -0.39
CA TRP A 84 -6.13 6.03 -1.73
C TRP A 84 -5.85 4.57 -2.10
N GLU A 85 -6.56 4.09 -3.11
CA GLU A 85 -6.29 2.84 -3.83
C GLU A 85 -6.53 3.07 -5.31
N GLY A 86 -5.81 2.34 -6.15
CA GLY A 86 -5.93 2.48 -7.59
C GLY A 86 -5.64 1.21 -8.36
N LYS A 87 -6.19 1.15 -9.57
CA LYS A 87 -5.86 0.18 -10.60
C LYS A 87 -4.92 0.82 -11.60
N GLY A 88 -3.81 0.20 -11.89
CA GLY A 88 -2.86 0.69 -12.86
C GLY A 88 -1.52 0.05 -12.56
N GLY A 89 -1.22 -1.02 -13.27
CA GLY A 89 -0.01 -1.78 -13.03
C GLY A 89 1.24 -1.02 -13.44
N ALA A 90 2.17 -0.85 -12.52
CA ALA A 90 3.55 -0.65 -12.84
C ALA A 90 4.23 -2.02 -12.91
N ASP A 91 5.16 -2.21 -13.85
CA ASP A 91 6.01 -3.40 -13.88
C ASP A 91 7.01 -3.30 -12.71
N TYR A 92 6.62 -3.87 -11.56
CA TYR A 92 7.47 -3.86 -10.36
C TYR A 92 8.69 -4.76 -10.52
N ASP A 93 9.86 -4.24 -10.12
CA ASP A 93 11.15 -4.92 -10.27
C ASP A 93 11.41 -5.88 -9.10
N PHE A 94 11.69 -7.14 -9.43
CA PHE A 94 12.12 -8.19 -8.51
C PHE A 94 13.54 -8.70 -8.84
N SER A 95 14.37 -7.90 -9.49
CA SER A 95 15.80 -8.23 -9.69
C SER A 95 16.59 -8.25 -8.39
N SER A 96 16.09 -7.55 -7.36
CA SER A 96 16.60 -7.58 -5.99
C SER A 96 15.43 -7.49 -5.00
N GLY A 97 15.60 -8.05 -3.81
CA GLY A 97 14.55 -8.13 -2.81
C GLY A 97 14.86 -9.09 -1.69
N TYR A 98 13.83 -9.73 -1.17
CA TYR A 98 13.92 -10.68 -0.07
C TYR A 98 12.96 -11.83 -0.29
N CYS A 99 13.40 -13.05 -0.04
CA CYS A 99 12.53 -14.21 0.05
C CYS A 99 12.39 -14.59 1.53
N VAL A 100 11.20 -14.39 2.09
CA VAL A 100 10.93 -14.49 3.52
C VAL A 100 9.91 -15.58 3.77
N ALA A 101 10.18 -16.50 4.69
CA ALA A 101 9.18 -17.48 5.11
C ALA A 101 7.96 -16.76 5.72
N GLY A 102 6.76 -17.27 5.47
CA GLY A 102 5.53 -16.67 5.97
C GLY A 102 5.59 -16.43 7.48
N SER A 103 6.06 -17.42 8.24
CA SER A 103 6.25 -17.35 9.70
C SER A 103 7.19 -16.24 10.17
N ASP A 104 8.12 -15.80 9.33
CA ASP A 104 9.15 -14.82 9.67
C ASP A 104 8.79 -13.41 9.16
N THR A 105 7.67 -13.29 8.43
CA THR A 105 7.26 -12.03 7.78
C THR A 105 7.10 -10.89 8.76
N ALA A 106 6.53 -11.13 9.94
CA ALA A 106 6.34 -10.07 10.94
C ALA A 106 7.66 -9.44 11.39
N SER A 107 8.64 -10.28 11.78
CA SER A 107 9.95 -9.81 12.25
C SER A 107 10.75 -9.16 11.12
N PHE A 108 10.65 -9.70 9.89
CA PHE A 108 11.26 -9.09 8.72
C PHE A 108 10.70 -7.69 8.44
N LEU A 109 9.37 -7.53 8.45
CA LEU A 109 8.74 -6.23 8.22
C LEU A 109 9.10 -5.22 9.32
N GLU A 110 9.18 -5.62 10.59
CA GLU A 110 9.61 -4.73 11.67
C GLU A 110 11.02 -4.16 11.43
N ASP A 111 11.97 -5.02 11.03
CA ASP A 111 13.35 -4.61 10.74
C ASP A 111 13.42 -3.76 9.45
N ALA A 112 12.80 -4.21 8.37
CA ALA A 112 12.84 -3.53 7.08
C ALA A 112 12.21 -2.14 7.12
N LEU A 113 11.01 -2.01 7.71
CA LEU A 113 10.30 -0.74 7.81
C LEU A 113 11.03 0.26 8.71
N SER A 114 11.69 -0.22 9.76
CA SER A 114 12.57 0.63 10.60
C SER A 114 13.74 1.19 9.80
N LYS A 115 14.41 0.37 8.97
CA LYS A 115 15.50 0.80 8.08
C LYS A 115 15.01 1.77 7.00
N LEU A 116 13.77 1.61 6.56
CA LEU A 116 13.09 2.50 5.62
C LEU A 116 12.53 3.77 6.29
N GLY A 117 12.79 3.98 7.58
CA GLY A 117 12.50 5.22 8.29
C GLY A 117 11.07 5.37 8.78
N LEU A 118 10.23 4.33 8.76
CA LEU A 118 8.91 4.39 9.37
C LEU A 118 9.03 4.39 10.90
N THR A 119 8.23 5.23 11.55
CA THR A 119 8.04 5.17 13.00
C THR A 119 7.36 3.86 13.39
N ARG A 120 7.46 3.48 14.69
CA ARG A 120 6.78 2.27 15.19
C ARG A 120 5.26 2.32 14.96
N ARG A 121 4.64 3.50 15.03
CA ARG A 121 3.21 3.68 14.76
C ARG A 121 2.87 3.38 13.30
N GLU A 122 3.59 3.99 12.37
CA GLU A 122 3.40 3.80 10.91
C GLU A 122 3.67 2.34 10.51
N ALA A 123 4.76 1.75 11.02
CA ALA A 123 5.09 0.35 10.78
C ALA A 123 4.02 -0.61 11.34
N ASN A 124 3.42 -0.33 12.51
CA ASN A 124 2.33 -1.14 13.03
C ASN A 124 1.11 -1.13 12.10
N GLU A 125 0.72 0.03 11.58
CA GLU A 125 -0.42 0.14 10.68
C GLU A 125 -0.15 -0.59 9.36
N PHE A 126 1.08 -0.51 8.83
CA PHE A 126 1.53 -1.28 7.69
C PHE A 126 1.45 -2.80 7.95
N ILE A 127 2.05 -3.26 9.04
CA ILE A 127 2.12 -4.70 9.37
C ILE A 127 0.72 -5.28 9.61
N VAL A 128 -0.15 -4.59 10.33
CA VAL A 128 -1.52 -5.05 10.60
C VAL A 128 -2.33 -5.25 9.33
N TYR A 129 -2.07 -4.45 8.30
CA TYR A 129 -2.73 -4.60 7.00
C TYR A 129 -2.15 -5.76 6.19
N TRP A 130 -0.82 -5.84 6.05
CA TRP A 130 -0.18 -6.78 5.13
C TRP A 130 0.04 -8.18 5.70
N LEU A 131 0.38 -8.29 6.98
CA LEU A 131 0.73 -9.57 7.62
C LEU A 131 -0.34 -10.66 7.47
N PRO A 132 -1.65 -10.38 7.61
CA PRO A 132 -2.69 -11.41 7.43
C PRO A 132 -2.73 -12.03 6.04
N LEU A 133 -2.22 -11.34 5.02
CA LEU A 133 -2.16 -11.81 3.64
C LEU A 133 -0.88 -12.62 3.35
N MET A 134 0.12 -12.56 4.24
CA MET A 134 1.46 -13.04 3.98
C MET A 134 1.90 -14.17 4.93
N GLN A 135 1.43 -14.17 6.18
CA GLN A 135 1.96 -15.05 7.23
C GLN A 135 1.74 -16.55 7.00
N ASP A 136 0.70 -16.91 6.28
CA ASP A 136 0.33 -18.32 6.01
C ASP A 136 0.94 -18.86 4.70
N ASN A 137 1.61 -18.03 3.92
CA ASN A 137 2.31 -18.47 2.70
C ASN A 137 3.56 -19.26 3.07
N PRO A 138 3.99 -20.27 2.27
CA PRO A 138 5.29 -20.92 2.46
C PRO A 138 6.41 -19.88 2.48
N TYR A 139 6.46 -19.02 1.45
CA TYR A 139 7.38 -17.90 1.35
C TYR A 139 6.70 -16.71 0.69
N ASN A 140 7.26 -15.54 0.93
CA ASN A 140 6.90 -14.28 0.27
C ASN A 140 8.15 -13.71 -0.41
N LEU A 141 8.06 -13.46 -1.71
CA LEU A 141 9.06 -12.69 -2.43
C LEU A 141 8.67 -11.22 -2.31
N ILE A 142 9.53 -10.41 -1.70
CA ILE A 142 9.26 -9.01 -1.32
C ILE A 142 10.31 -8.11 -1.94
N ALA A 143 9.88 -7.04 -2.61
CA ALA A 143 10.76 -6.01 -3.14
C ALA A 143 10.18 -4.62 -2.84
N PHE A 144 10.95 -3.76 -2.17
CA PHE A 144 10.56 -2.38 -1.97
C PHE A 144 10.86 -1.57 -3.23
N GLN A 145 9.85 -0.86 -3.72
CA GLN A 145 9.91 -0.07 -4.94
C GLN A 145 10.15 1.39 -4.62
N SER A 146 10.95 2.07 -5.44
CA SER A 146 11.16 3.51 -5.33
C SER A 146 10.78 4.22 -6.63
N ASP A 147 11.69 4.22 -7.62
CA ASP A 147 11.53 5.02 -8.83
C ASP A 147 10.31 4.60 -9.67
N VAL A 148 10.07 3.30 -9.81
CA VAL A 148 8.92 2.77 -10.55
C VAL A 148 7.62 3.28 -9.91
N TYR A 149 7.49 3.13 -8.60
CA TYR A 149 6.32 3.59 -7.88
C TYR A 149 6.14 5.10 -7.92
N THR A 150 7.21 5.87 -7.65
CA THR A 150 7.14 7.34 -7.62
C THR A 150 6.86 7.97 -8.98
N GLN A 151 7.26 7.32 -10.08
CA GLN A 151 6.90 7.74 -11.43
C GLN A 151 5.43 7.43 -11.78
N ASN A 152 4.90 6.32 -11.27
CA ASN A 152 3.54 5.89 -11.51
C ASN A 152 2.51 6.67 -10.68
N ALA A 153 2.87 7.10 -9.48
CA ALA A 153 2.02 7.83 -8.54
C ALA A 153 2.78 9.07 -8.02
N GLN A 154 2.70 10.19 -8.71
CA GLN A 154 3.39 11.42 -8.32
C GLN A 154 2.56 12.21 -7.31
N LEU A 155 3.19 12.64 -6.21
CA LEU A 155 2.59 13.52 -5.23
C LEU A 155 3.03 14.98 -5.47
N LEU A 156 2.05 15.86 -5.59
CA LEU A 156 2.22 17.30 -5.66
C LEU A 156 1.69 17.90 -4.35
N ILE A 157 2.58 18.44 -3.53
CA ILE A 157 2.26 18.89 -2.17
C ILE A 157 2.62 20.36 -2.05
N ASP A 158 1.69 21.17 -1.56
CA ASP A 158 1.88 22.59 -1.33
C ASP A 158 1.43 22.95 0.10
N PRO A 159 2.31 23.54 0.94
CA PRO A 159 3.72 23.84 0.69
C PRO A 159 4.55 22.58 0.47
N ALA A 160 5.63 22.70 -0.30
CA ALA A 160 6.53 21.58 -0.56
C ALA A 160 7.16 21.07 0.75
N PRO A 161 7.18 19.75 1.01
CA PRO A 161 7.81 19.20 2.20
C PRO A 161 9.33 19.29 2.13
N ASP A 162 9.97 19.45 3.29
CA ASP A 162 11.43 19.35 3.42
C ASP A 162 11.92 17.89 3.31
N THR A 163 11.08 16.95 3.75
CA THR A 163 11.36 15.51 3.64
C THR A 163 10.13 14.78 3.10
N LEU A 164 10.33 14.03 2.01
CA LEU A 164 9.32 13.10 1.47
C LEU A 164 9.86 11.67 1.55
N LEU A 165 9.24 10.86 2.41
CA LEU A 165 9.56 9.45 2.60
C LEU A 165 8.45 8.60 2.00
N ARG A 166 8.78 7.77 1.00
CA ARG A 166 7.81 6.89 0.33
C ARG A 166 8.27 5.44 0.41
N VAL A 167 7.44 4.58 0.99
CA VAL A 167 7.70 3.15 1.17
C VAL A 167 6.62 2.37 0.44
N PHE A 168 6.99 1.70 -0.64
CA PHE A 168 6.05 0.86 -1.39
C PHE A 168 6.57 -0.57 -1.50
N MET A 169 5.78 -1.53 -1.07
CA MET A 169 6.12 -2.94 -1.05
C MET A 169 5.39 -3.68 -2.17
N ALA A 170 6.11 -4.13 -3.20
CA ALA A 170 5.61 -5.15 -4.12
C ALA A 170 5.93 -6.53 -3.54
N TRP A 171 4.97 -7.45 -3.56
CA TRP A 171 5.20 -8.79 -3.04
C TRP A 171 4.34 -9.84 -3.75
N LYS A 172 4.80 -11.10 -3.72
CA LYS A 172 4.02 -12.26 -4.17
C LYS A 172 4.34 -13.50 -3.35
N PRO A 173 3.34 -14.38 -3.14
CA PRO A 173 3.58 -15.67 -2.54
C PRO A 173 4.40 -16.56 -3.48
N VAL A 174 5.28 -17.39 -2.93
CA VAL A 174 6.01 -18.43 -3.65
C VAL A 174 6.05 -19.71 -2.81
N ASP A 175 5.99 -20.85 -3.48
CA ASP A 175 5.93 -22.16 -2.80
C ASP A 175 7.28 -22.62 -2.26
N GLU A 176 8.37 -22.19 -2.89
CA GLU A 176 9.75 -22.56 -2.54
C GLU A 176 10.60 -21.32 -2.33
N ALA A 177 11.66 -21.46 -1.51
CA ALA A 177 12.62 -20.39 -1.30
C ALA A 177 13.35 -20.02 -2.60
N VAL A 178 13.41 -18.73 -2.89
CA VAL A 178 14.08 -18.16 -4.06
C VAL A 178 15.33 -17.42 -3.62
N GLU A 179 16.46 -17.71 -4.27
CA GLU A 179 17.66 -16.90 -4.10
C GLU A 179 17.54 -15.60 -4.89
N ILE A 180 17.65 -14.48 -4.21
CA ILE A 180 17.54 -13.13 -4.79
C ILE A 180 18.57 -12.21 -4.13
N PRO A 181 19.24 -11.30 -4.86
CA PRO A 181 20.10 -10.29 -4.27
C PRO A 181 19.33 -9.40 -3.31
N ALA A 182 19.86 -9.18 -2.11
CA ALA A 182 19.22 -8.32 -1.12
C ALA A 182 19.26 -6.84 -1.54
N GLN A 183 18.17 -6.11 -1.28
CA GLN A 183 18.12 -4.66 -1.45
C GLN A 183 18.86 -3.96 -0.29
N SER A 184 19.46 -2.80 -0.57
CA SER A 184 19.98 -1.90 0.45
C SER A 184 18.85 -0.98 0.91
N LEU A 185 18.39 -1.17 2.14
CA LEU A 185 17.33 -0.36 2.73
C LEU A 185 17.92 0.82 3.50
N SER A 186 17.49 2.02 3.18
CA SER A 186 17.87 3.25 3.89
C SER A 186 16.78 4.29 3.75
N ALA A 187 16.76 5.26 4.64
CA ALA A 187 15.83 6.38 4.61
C ALA A 187 16.57 7.71 4.81
N PRO A 188 16.04 8.82 4.28
CA PRO A 188 16.50 10.15 4.65
C PRO A 188 16.19 10.44 6.12
N GLU A 189 16.94 11.33 6.73
CA GLU A 189 16.56 11.90 8.03
C GLU A 189 15.29 12.75 7.86
N ARG A 190 14.38 12.64 8.84
CA ARG A 190 13.16 13.44 8.86
C ARG A 190 13.50 14.83 9.39
N ASN A 191 13.47 15.83 8.52
CA ASN A 191 13.76 17.22 8.84
C ASN A 191 12.60 18.09 8.38
N GLY A 192 12.28 19.13 9.14
CA GLY A 192 11.25 20.11 8.80
C GLY A 192 9.86 19.50 8.57
N PHE A 193 9.12 20.04 7.62
CA PHE A 193 7.86 19.46 7.17
C PHE A 193 8.12 18.10 6.51
N THR A 194 7.77 17.04 7.21
CA THR A 194 7.95 15.66 6.74
C THR A 194 6.63 15.08 6.25
N VAL A 195 6.65 14.53 5.05
CA VAL A 195 5.55 13.72 4.50
C VAL A 195 6.00 12.28 4.40
N VAL A 196 5.14 11.37 4.86
CA VAL A 196 5.38 9.93 4.80
C VAL A 196 4.24 9.28 4.05
N GLU A 197 4.57 8.49 3.03
CA GLU A 197 3.59 7.62 2.37
C GLU A 197 4.08 6.19 2.44
N TRP A 198 3.15 5.28 2.74
CA TRP A 198 3.40 3.86 2.57
C TRP A 198 2.20 3.14 1.93
N GLY A 199 2.48 2.13 1.16
CA GLY A 199 1.51 1.28 0.49
C GLY A 199 2.16 0.01 -0.03
N GLY A 200 1.46 -0.72 -0.87
CA GLY A 200 2.00 -1.90 -1.53
C GLY A 200 1.08 -2.49 -2.58
N CYS A 201 1.58 -3.54 -3.23
CA CYS A 201 0.87 -4.29 -4.24
C CYS A 201 1.19 -5.79 -4.09
N ARG A 202 0.16 -6.64 -4.17
CA ARG A 202 0.36 -8.07 -4.40
C ARG A 202 0.46 -8.30 -5.90
N VAL A 203 1.64 -8.72 -6.36
CA VAL A 203 1.92 -9.04 -7.76
C VAL A 203 1.64 -10.52 -8.02
N ARG A 204 1.32 -10.88 -9.24
CA ARG A 204 1.07 -12.26 -9.68
C ARG A 204 2.35 -13.05 -9.95
#